data_aa8f75ad851c4dd1c193b8d1af1534be
#
_entry.id   aa8f75ad851c4dd1c193b8d1af1534be
#
_cell.length_a   1.000
_cell.length_b   1.000
_cell.length_c   1.000
_cell.angle_alpha   90.00
_cell.angle_beta   90.00
_cell.angle_gamma   90.00
#
_symmetry.space_group_name_H-M   'P 1'
#
loop_
_entity.id
_entity.type
_entity.pdbx_description
1 polymer ?
#
loop_
_entity_poly.entity_id
_entity_poly.type
_entity_poly.pdbx_seq_one_letter_code
_entity_poly.pdbx_strand_id
1 'polypeptide(L)'
;MNIRKTSFAAIVGALPFLAPAAMAAPLMNGPALQAPQALSGVIAELTARRAVKGLAAEHHFAVASQHPGVAGTVVVRLDHTYKGVRIFGSESVVVSSLAGKVVSESVADRREAIGKGAASNAAPGAGLDIKPAITAQQAIDTAVRSVAAGGQAVVPPRAELIVYPIVKSERVPAAVAKRDEELNALDLTDVVESVELAYQVRTRMRLGGQPVYHDTIVGALDARIIDQWSMLQTVIGSGKSQYNGVVPLSTTADGKTFKLVDPLRGINGQFGGMAVTNADHGSEAGEVFTNSSNEWGDGKQYKPGGSTTDANGQTAAVNAMWGLMNTYDMLKNALGWHALDGQNTSTYIAAHVNTAYDNAYYSDTCKCMFIGDGSSFNSLGALDVVGHEMGHGITAATSNLLYFGESGGLNESSSDIAGEMVEAYARGGSAGSQVPGEGNDWVLGKEISKNSTPLRWMFKPGKDGSSPDGWTTALKRLDVHYSSGPNNRMFYFLAQGSKPEKDSDYHSKYLNKKPAGMSGIGADKAYRIWFKAATTKFTAVTNYKDAREKMIASAEELYGARSKEAVAVTRAYAAINVGSDIDE
;
A
#
# COMPACT_ATOMS: atom_id res chain seq x y z
N MET A 1 -54.33 55.48 -0.32
CA MET A 1 -54.86 54.36 0.45
C MET A 1 -53.66 53.46 0.79
N ASN A 2 -53.18 53.61 2.03
CA ASN A 2 -51.96 53.03 2.51
C ASN A 2 -52.22 51.57 2.94
N ILE A 3 -51.47 50.62 2.41
CA ILE A 3 -51.40 49.26 2.94
C ILE A 3 -49.99 49.04 3.46
N ARG A 4 -49.88 48.86 4.77
CA ARG A 4 -48.67 48.58 5.53
C ARG A 4 -48.17 47.16 5.19
N LYS A 5 -46.87 47.06 4.89
CA LYS A 5 -46.16 45.77 4.87
C LYS A 5 -45.79 45.37 6.30
N THR A 6 -46.35 44.27 6.78
CA THR A 6 -45.93 43.61 8.00
C THR A 6 -44.88 42.57 7.66
N SER A 7 -43.66 42.78 8.16
CA SER A 7 -42.56 41.80 8.08
C SER A 7 -42.75 40.76 9.14
N PHE A 8 -42.88 39.47 8.74
CA PHE A 8 -42.74 38.32 9.63
C PHE A 8 -41.28 37.97 9.74
N ALA A 9 -40.70 38.15 10.91
CA ALA A 9 -39.41 37.62 11.26
C ALA A 9 -39.59 36.15 11.67
N ALA A 10 -39.05 35.22 10.88
CA ALA A 10 -38.95 33.83 11.25
C ALA A 10 -37.78 33.67 12.21
N ILE A 11 -38.07 33.37 13.46
CA ILE A 11 -37.09 32.93 14.45
C ILE A 11 -36.75 31.44 14.10
N VAL A 12 -35.60 31.24 13.47
CA VAL A 12 -35.02 29.89 13.33
C VAL A 12 -34.31 29.61 14.66
N GLY A 13 -34.96 28.81 15.50
CA GLY A 13 -34.35 28.28 16.71
C GLY A 13 -33.23 27.34 16.32
N ALA A 14 -31.99 27.75 16.52
CA ALA A 14 -30.84 26.88 16.47
C ALA A 14 -30.89 25.93 17.68
N LEU A 15 -31.21 24.66 17.45
CA LEU A 15 -30.91 23.59 18.39
C LEU A 15 -29.39 23.49 18.50
N PRO A 16 -28.80 23.57 19.70
CA PRO A 16 -27.39 23.37 19.86
C PRO A 16 -27.11 21.88 19.59
N PHE A 17 -26.39 21.59 18.53
CA PHE A 17 -25.69 20.34 18.39
C PHE A 17 -24.74 20.20 19.58
N LEU A 18 -25.07 19.37 20.53
CA LEU A 18 -24.16 18.89 21.56
C LEU A 18 -23.10 18.03 20.86
N ALA A 19 -22.00 18.67 20.50
CA ALA A 19 -20.83 17.99 19.97
C ALA A 19 -20.28 17.03 21.03
N PRO A 20 -19.73 15.87 20.63
CA PRO A 20 -19.09 14.92 21.56
C PRO A 20 -17.84 15.46 22.27
N ALA A 21 -17.50 16.72 22.08
CA ALA A 21 -16.40 17.41 22.78
C ALA A 21 -16.55 17.45 24.31
N ALA A 22 -17.77 17.24 24.84
CA ALA A 22 -17.98 17.22 26.30
C ALA A 22 -17.40 15.98 26.99
N MET A 23 -17.07 14.90 26.26
CA MET A 23 -16.52 13.69 26.89
C MET A 23 -14.98 13.65 26.99
N ALA A 24 -14.25 14.43 26.20
CA ALA A 24 -12.79 14.50 26.27
C ALA A 24 -12.30 15.55 27.29
N ALA A 25 -13.05 16.61 27.56
CA ALA A 25 -12.67 17.67 28.45
C ALA A 25 -12.38 17.25 29.92
N PRO A 26 -13.14 16.31 30.52
CA PRO A 26 -12.85 15.87 31.89
C PRO A 26 -11.52 15.13 32.06
N LEU A 27 -11.01 14.49 31.02
CA LEU A 27 -9.73 13.76 31.04
C LEU A 27 -8.51 14.69 31.06
N MET A 28 -8.68 15.93 30.61
CA MET A 28 -7.61 16.91 30.44
C MET A 28 -7.46 17.92 31.59
N ASN A 29 -8.39 17.92 32.55
CA ASN A 29 -8.51 18.98 33.58
C ASN A 29 -8.05 18.55 35.00
N GLY A 30 -7.46 17.37 35.18
CA GLY A 30 -6.92 16.96 36.46
C GLY A 30 -5.55 17.63 36.74
N PRO A 31 -5.17 17.84 38.00
CA PRO A 31 -3.88 18.40 38.34
C PRO A 31 -2.74 17.42 38.05
N ALA A 32 -1.62 17.93 37.55
CA ALA A 32 -0.37 17.16 37.46
C ALA A 32 0.23 16.88 38.84
N LEU A 33 1.04 15.83 38.97
CA LEU A 33 1.85 15.59 40.14
C LEU A 33 2.90 16.69 40.27
N GLN A 34 2.64 17.68 41.12
CA GLN A 34 3.55 18.80 41.33
C GLN A 34 4.56 18.54 42.46
N ALA A 35 4.25 17.59 43.35
CA ALA A 35 5.13 17.27 44.47
C ALA A 35 6.15 16.20 44.09
N PRO A 36 7.46 16.46 44.16
CA PRO A 36 8.49 15.44 43.91
C PRO A 36 8.32 14.16 44.76
N GLN A 37 7.74 14.29 45.95
CA GLN A 37 7.47 13.17 46.87
C GLN A 37 6.38 12.21 46.32
N ALA A 38 5.35 12.72 45.66
CA ALA A 38 4.30 11.87 45.08
C ALA A 38 4.85 11.03 43.91
N LEU A 39 5.67 11.64 43.05
CA LEU A 39 6.33 10.94 41.94
C LEU A 39 7.33 9.89 42.44
N SER A 40 8.11 10.23 43.51
CA SER A 40 9.00 9.30 44.19
C SER A 40 8.25 8.11 44.79
N GLY A 41 7.04 8.31 45.28
CA GLY A 41 6.14 7.26 45.77
C GLY A 41 5.77 6.25 44.68
N VAL A 42 5.37 6.74 43.52
CA VAL A 42 5.06 5.88 42.34
C VAL A 42 6.30 5.05 41.96
N ILE A 43 7.46 5.70 41.81
CA ILE A 43 8.71 5.02 41.41
C ILE A 43 9.13 4.00 42.46
N ALA A 44 9.01 4.32 43.77
CA ALA A 44 9.34 3.42 44.87
C ALA A 44 8.44 2.17 44.85
N GLU A 45 7.14 2.33 44.64
CA GLU A 45 6.18 1.22 44.55
C GLU A 45 6.51 0.30 43.37
N LEU A 46 6.77 0.86 42.19
CA LEU A 46 7.15 0.08 40.99
C LEU A 46 8.51 -0.62 41.19
N THR A 47 9.45 0.06 41.85
CA THR A 47 10.77 -0.52 42.16
C THR A 47 10.66 -1.70 43.12
N ALA A 48 9.76 -1.63 44.09
CA ALA A 48 9.52 -2.77 45.00
C ALA A 48 8.95 -3.98 44.23
N ARG A 49 8.06 -3.75 43.25
CA ARG A 49 7.50 -4.80 42.38
C ARG A 49 8.56 -5.44 41.45
N ARG A 50 9.66 -4.73 41.13
CA ARG A 50 10.76 -5.25 40.31
C ARG A 50 11.35 -6.54 40.91
N ALA A 51 11.60 -6.57 42.18
CA ALA A 51 12.16 -7.74 42.89
C ALA A 51 11.21 -8.96 42.80
N VAL A 52 9.89 -8.74 42.85
CA VAL A 52 8.89 -9.79 42.71
C VAL A 52 8.87 -10.35 41.29
N LYS A 53 9.17 -9.53 40.27
CA LYS A 53 9.32 -9.96 38.88
C LYS A 53 10.69 -10.58 38.56
N GLY A 54 11.58 -10.72 39.53
CA GLY A 54 12.91 -11.32 39.33
C GLY A 54 13.87 -10.45 38.50
N LEU A 55 13.60 -9.16 38.35
CA LEU A 55 14.45 -8.24 37.62
C LEU A 55 15.65 -7.78 38.46
N ALA A 56 16.82 -7.71 37.81
CA ALA A 56 18.08 -7.30 38.43
C ALA A 56 18.06 -5.85 38.96
N ALA A 57 18.99 -5.51 39.84
CA ALA A 57 19.06 -4.20 40.51
C ALA A 57 19.29 -3.03 39.50
N GLU A 58 19.89 -3.31 38.34
CA GLU A 58 20.22 -2.37 37.31
C GLU A 58 19.01 -1.85 36.52
N HIS A 59 17.83 -2.47 36.71
CA HIS A 59 16.58 -2.01 36.10
C HIS A 59 15.96 -0.90 36.93
N HIS A 60 15.66 0.23 36.26
CA HIS A 60 15.05 1.41 36.88
C HIS A 60 13.91 1.94 36.00
N PHE A 61 13.30 3.03 36.49
CA PHE A 61 12.23 3.75 35.78
C PHE A 61 12.65 5.21 35.61
N ALA A 62 12.44 5.75 34.41
CA ALA A 62 12.60 7.16 34.10
C ALA A 62 11.26 7.77 33.70
N VAL A 63 10.92 8.95 34.21
CA VAL A 63 9.67 9.62 33.84
C VAL A 63 9.80 10.16 32.41
N ALA A 64 8.96 9.65 31.50
CA ALA A 64 8.86 10.14 30.13
C ALA A 64 7.88 11.31 30.04
N SER A 65 6.72 11.19 30.66
CA SER A 65 5.70 12.25 30.68
C SER A 65 4.71 12.04 31.82
N GLN A 66 3.97 13.10 32.13
CA GLN A 66 2.79 13.03 32.99
C GLN A 66 1.71 13.97 32.49
N HIS A 67 0.46 13.59 32.70
CA HIS A 67 -0.68 14.41 32.36
C HIS A 67 -1.86 14.14 33.31
N PRO A 68 -2.83 15.07 33.40
CA PRO A 68 -4.03 14.85 34.21
C PRO A 68 -4.80 13.60 33.80
N GLY A 69 -5.27 12.84 34.79
CA GLY A 69 -6.17 11.71 34.61
C GLY A 69 -7.63 12.07 34.93
N VAL A 70 -8.47 11.04 35.10
CA VAL A 70 -9.85 11.21 35.54
C VAL A 70 -9.86 11.71 37.00
N ALA A 71 -10.86 12.45 37.40
CA ALA A 71 -11.03 13.17 38.66
C ALA A 71 -10.16 12.67 39.85
N GLY A 72 -9.22 13.52 40.25
CA GLY A 72 -8.31 13.24 41.37
C GLY A 72 -7.16 12.26 41.09
N THR A 73 -6.91 11.93 39.82
CA THR A 73 -5.80 11.07 39.41
C THR A 73 -4.84 11.77 38.44
N VAL A 74 -3.67 11.19 38.27
CA VAL A 74 -2.65 11.58 37.28
C VAL A 74 -2.17 10.34 36.55
N VAL A 75 -1.95 10.48 35.26
CA VAL A 75 -1.30 9.44 34.44
C VAL A 75 0.17 9.77 34.32
N VAL A 76 1.02 8.81 34.69
CA VAL A 76 2.48 8.92 34.57
C VAL A 76 2.98 7.86 33.62
N ARG A 77 3.73 8.25 32.58
CA ARG A 77 4.45 7.34 31.70
C ARG A 77 5.89 7.25 32.15
N LEU A 78 6.36 6.03 32.30
CA LEU A 78 7.69 5.73 32.80
C LEU A 78 8.38 4.79 31.81
N ASP A 79 9.46 5.25 31.23
CA ASP A 79 10.36 4.39 30.46
C ASP A 79 11.06 3.40 31.42
N HIS A 80 11.17 2.16 30.98
CA HIS A 80 12.06 1.21 31.66
C HIS A 80 13.50 1.45 31.21
N THR A 81 14.43 1.43 32.16
CA THR A 81 15.85 1.61 31.89
C THR A 81 16.68 0.47 32.46
N TYR A 82 17.81 0.21 31.81
CA TYR A 82 18.85 -0.71 32.29
C TYR A 82 20.17 0.03 32.38
N LYS A 83 20.77 0.06 33.59
CA LYS A 83 21.98 0.87 33.89
C LYS A 83 21.86 2.33 33.43
N GLY A 84 20.65 2.90 33.50
CA GLY A 84 20.36 4.26 33.06
C GLY A 84 20.08 4.44 31.56
N VAL A 85 20.24 3.40 30.74
CA VAL A 85 19.91 3.42 29.30
C VAL A 85 18.48 2.96 29.07
N ARG A 86 17.69 3.72 28.29
CA ARG A 86 16.29 3.42 28.01
C ARG A 86 16.16 2.14 27.19
N ILE A 87 15.18 1.31 27.54
CA ILE A 87 14.82 0.10 26.80
C ILE A 87 13.71 0.45 25.82
N PHE A 88 13.98 0.30 24.53
CA PHE A 88 13.05 0.66 23.46
C PHE A 88 11.76 -0.16 23.53
N GLY A 89 10.60 0.54 23.46
CA GLY A 89 9.29 -0.09 23.50
C GLY A 89 8.98 -0.82 24.81
N SER A 90 9.66 -0.47 25.91
CA SER A 90 9.41 -1.01 27.25
C SER A 90 9.06 0.12 28.20
N GLU A 91 7.80 0.17 28.66
CA GLU A 91 7.28 1.26 29.50
C GLU A 91 6.19 0.79 30.47
N SER A 92 5.96 1.57 31.51
CA SER A 92 4.78 1.47 32.36
C SER A 92 3.95 2.75 32.25
N VAL A 93 2.64 2.60 32.00
CA VAL A 93 1.65 3.68 32.08
C VAL A 93 0.89 3.51 33.39
N VAL A 94 1.08 4.44 34.32
CA VAL A 94 0.57 4.35 35.68
C VAL A 94 -0.50 5.40 35.90
N VAL A 95 -1.69 4.98 36.32
CA VAL A 95 -2.68 5.86 36.92
C VAL A 95 -2.39 5.93 38.42
N SER A 96 -2.13 7.11 38.94
CA SER A 96 -1.87 7.30 40.37
C SER A 96 -2.82 8.33 40.99
N SER A 97 -3.00 8.23 42.33
CA SER A 97 -3.63 9.29 43.09
C SER A 97 -2.70 10.51 43.16
N LEU A 98 -3.21 11.67 43.54
CA LEU A 98 -2.42 12.88 43.79
C LEU A 98 -1.36 12.69 44.90
N ALA A 99 -1.56 11.72 45.79
CA ALA A 99 -0.62 11.35 46.84
C ALA A 99 0.48 10.38 46.37
N GLY A 100 0.48 9.98 45.07
CA GLY A 100 1.48 9.09 44.50
C GLY A 100 1.22 7.60 44.72
N LYS A 101 0.01 7.19 45.15
CA LYS A 101 -0.36 5.79 45.26
C LYS A 101 -0.78 5.25 43.90
N VAL A 102 -0.22 4.14 43.46
CA VAL A 102 -0.57 3.46 42.20
C VAL A 102 -2.00 2.91 42.28
N VAL A 103 -2.86 3.32 41.36
CA VAL A 103 -4.23 2.83 41.19
C VAL A 103 -4.27 1.68 40.18
N SER A 104 -3.62 1.88 39.03
CA SER A 104 -3.48 0.86 37.99
C SER A 104 -2.17 1.05 37.22
N GLU A 105 -1.69 -0.03 36.61
CA GLU A 105 -0.50 -0.04 35.76
C GLU A 105 -0.79 -0.85 34.50
N SER A 106 -0.52 -0.25 33.32
CA SER A 106 -0.43 -0.95 32.04
C SER A 106 1.04 -1.03 31.65
N VAL A 107 1.51 -2.22 31.28
CA VAL A 107 2.95 -2.46 31.08
C VAL A 107 3.19 -3.05 29.69
N ALA A 108 4.09 -2.44 28.94
CA ALA A 108 4.82 -3.08 27.86
C ALA A 108 6.19 -3.49 28.39
N ASP A 109 6.41 -4.77 28.70
CA ASP A 109 7.61 -5.24 29.39
C ASP A 109 8.52 -6.04 28.46
N ARG A 110 9.68 -5.46 28.15
CA ARG A 110 10.71 -6.09 27.31
C ARG A 110 12.03 -6.35 28.08
N ARG A 111 11.99 -6.29 29.40
CA ARG A 111 13.16 -6.40 30.30
C ARG A 111 13.65 -7.81 30.49
N GLU A 112 12.81 -8.81 30.33
CA GLU A 112 13.12 -10.21 30.69
C GLU A 112 14.30 -10.83 29.95
N ALA A 113 14.59 -10.36 28.73
CA ALA A 113 15.72 -10.86 27.95
C ALA A 113 17.09 -10.33 28.43
N ILE A 114 17.08 -9.24 29.21
CA ILE A 114 18.32 -8.63 29.70
C ILE A 114 18.82 -9.43 30.90
N GLY A 115 19.97 -10.09 30.77
CA GLY A 115 20.57 -10.93 31.79
C GLY A 115 20.31 -12.43 31.67
N LYS A 116 19.49 -12.87 30.71
CA LYS A 116 19.24 -14.30 30.43
C LYS A 116 20.12 -14.89 29.30
N GLY A 117 21.20 -14.22 28.91
CA GLY A 117 22.15 -14.73 27.89
C GLY A 117 21.73 -14.48 26.44
N ALA A 118 20.68 -13.69 26.22
CA ALA A 118 20.20 -13.33 24.89
C ALA A 118 20.87 -12.07 24.30
N ALA A 119 21.94 -11.57 24.89
CA ALA A 119 22.72 -10.49 24.31
C ALA A 119 23.73 -11.06 23.31
N SER A 120 23.72 -10.57 22.09
CA SER A 120 24.51 -11.08 20.97
C SER A 120 26.02 -11.13 21.15
N ASN A 121 26.56 -10.58 22.24
CA ASN A 121 28.02 -10.53 22.55
C ASN A 121 28.37 -10.73 24.02
N ALA A 122 27.44 -11.17 24.88
CA ALA A 122 27.77 -11.43 26.30
C ALA A 122 27.84 -12.92 26.59
N ALA A 123 28.82 -13.35 27.39
CA ALA A 123 28.86 -14.70 27.92
C ALA A 123 27.57 -15.01 28.72
N PRO A 124 27.10 -16.26 28.75
CA PRO A 124 25.91 -16.64 29.50
C PRO A 124 26.02 -16.16 30.95
N GLY A 125 25.06 -15.35 31.41
CA GLY A 125 25.04 -14.77 32.78
C GLY A 125 25.74 -13.42 32.93
N ALA A 126 26.44 -12.90 31.93
CA ALA A 126 26.94 -11.52 31.92
C ALA A 126 25.82 -10.57 31.54
N GLY A 127 25.59 -9.51 32.31
CA GLY A 127 24.65 -8.45 31.92
C GLY A 127 25.09 -7.73 30.64
N LEU A 128 24.15 -7.07 29.99
CA LEU A 128 24.44 -6.26 28.80
C LEU A 128 25.46 -5.17 29.10
N ASP A 129 26.54 -5.10 28.29
CA ASP A 129 27.46 -3.97 28.33
C ASP A 129 26.79 -2.77 27.64
N ILE A 130 26.79 -1.62 28.29
CA ILE A 130 26.20 -0.38 27.80
C ILE A 130 27.23 0.60 27.23
N LYS A 131 28.47 0.14 26.97
CA LYS A 131 29.50 0.98 26.37
C LYS A 131 29.48 0.87 24.84
N PRO A 132 29.14 1.95 24.12
CA PRO A 132 29.12 1.92 22.67
C PRO A 132 30.56 1.91 22.10
N ALA A 133 30.77 1.22 20.98
CA ALA A 133 32.01 1.26 20.22
C ALA A 133 32.03 2.41 19.19
N ILE A 134 30.87 2.90 18.76
CA ILE A 134 30.75 4.06 17.87
C ILE A 134 30.20 5.27 18.63
N THR A 135 30.45 6.45 18.11
CA THR A 135 29.91 7.70 18.66
C THR A 135 28.49 7.96 18.17
N ALA A 136 27.73 8.81 18.90
CA ALA A 136 26.41 9.29 18.47
C ALA A 136 26.48 9.96 17.08
N GLN A 137 27.58 10.70 16.77
CA GLN A 137 27.74 11.34 15.47
C GLN A 137 27.93 10.31 14.34
N GLN A 138 28.69 9.24 14.56
CA GLN A 138 28.84 8.17 13.59
C GLN A 138 27.51 7.46 13.30
N ALA A 139 26.67 7.28 14.32
CA ALA A 139 25.32 6.75 14.14
C ALA A 139 24.43 7.71 13.32
N ILE A 140 24.49 9.02 13.62
CA ILE A 140 23.80 10.06 12.83
C ILE A 140 24.24 10.01 11.38
N ASP A 141 25.53 9.98 11.11
CA ASP A 141 26.09 9.96 9.74
C ASP A 141 25.64 8.71 8.98
N THR A 142 25.55 7.57 9.66
CA THR A 142 25.03 6.33 9.08
C THR A 142 23.57 6.46 8.72
N ALA A 143 22.73 6.94 9.63
CA ALA A 143 21.29 7.13 9.41
C ALA A 143 21.02 8.15 8.29
N VAL A 144 21.72 9.30 8.30
CA VAL A 144 21.56 10.34 7.26
C VAL A 144 21.96 9.81 5.89
N ARG A 145 23.07 9.08 5.78
CA ARG A 145 23.48 8.48 4.51
C ARG A 145 22.45 7.49 3.96
N SER A 146 21.76 6.76 4.83
CA SER A 146 20.80 5.75 4.39
C SER A 146 19.49 6.33 3.87
N VAL A 147 19.05 7.48 4.39
CA VAL A 147 17.71 8.02 4.08
C VAL A 147 17.74 9.32 3.28
N ALA A 148 18.78 10.14 3.42
CA ALA A 148 18.81 11.48 2.84
C ALA A 148 20.25 11.94 2.57
N ALA A 149 21.06 11.12 1.87
CA ALA A 149 22.42 11.49 1.48
C ALA A 149 22.41 12.81 0.68
N GLY A 150 23.14 13.82 1.16
CA GLY A 150 23.15 15.15 0.55
C GLY A 150 21.94 16.03 0.87
N GLY A 151 21.01 15.55 1.68
CA GLY A 151 19.85 16.33 2.13
C GLY A 151 20.20 17.41 3.14
N GLN A 152 19.30 18.37 3.31
CA GLN A 152 19.41 19.45 4.29
C GLN A 152 18.62 19.12 5.55
N ALA A 153 19.19 19.36 6.73
CA ALA A 153 18.49 19.15 7.99
C ALA A 153 17.43 20.24 8.22
N VAL A 154 16.18 19.82 8.48
CA VAL A 154 15.08 20.70 8.94
C VAL A 154 15.30 21.05 10.41
N VAL A 155 15.66 20.04 11.20
CA VAL A 155 16.21 20.19 12.55
C VAL A 155 17.44 19.29 12.67
N PRO A 156 18.42 19.65 13.52
CA PRO A 156 19.62 18.82 13.69
C PRO A 156 19.26 17.39 14.07
N PRO A 157 19.77 16.38 13.36
CA PRO A 157 19.58 14.99 13.74
C PRO A 157 20.03 14.71 15.18
N ARG A 158 19.34 13.83 15.87
CA ARG A 158 19.63 13.45 17.26
C ARG A 158 19.76 11.95 17.36
N ALA A 159 20.75 11.49 18.13
CA ALA A 159 20.92 10.08 18.49
C ALA A 159 20.81 9.91 19.99
N GLU A 160 20.01 8.94 20.40
CA GLU A 160 19.82 8.51 21.79
C GLU A 160 20.32 7.08 21.91
N LEU A 161 21.22 6.82 22.88
CA LEU A 161 21.66 5.46 23.20
C LEU A 161 20.51 4.70 23.86
N ILE A 162 20.19 3.52 23.36
CA ILE A 162 19.09 2.67 23.82
C ILE A 162 19.53 1.21 23.94
N VAL A 163 18.83 0.46 24.75
CA VAL A 163 18.79 -1.01 24.66
C VAL A 163 17.67 -1.37 23.71
N TYR A 164 17.98 -1.98 22.57
CA TYR A 164 17.02 -2.33 21.54
C TYR A 164 16.67 -3.82 21.59
N PRO A 165 15.43 -4.20 21.96
CA PRO A 165 14.97 -5.59 21.95
C PRO A 165 14.68 -6.04 20.51
N ILE A 166 15.28 -7.14 20.09
CA ILE A 166 14.92 -7.85 18.87
C ILE A 166 13.73 -8.73 19.20
N VAL A 167 12.61 -8.42 18.60
CA VAL A 167 11.33 -9.10 18.86
C VAL A 167 10.95 -9.96 17.68
N LYS A 168 10.47 -11.18 17.95
CA LYS A 168 9.84 -12.06 16.97
C LYS A 168 8.45 -12.44 17.43
N SER A 169 7.55 -12.64 16.49
CA SER A 169 6.23 -13.20 16.76
C SER A 169 6.31 -14.72 16.73
N GLU A 170 5.83 -15.37 17.78
CA GLU A 170 5.72 -16.82 17.88
C GLU A 170 4.26 -17.22 18.04
N ARG A 171 3.92 -18.42 17.57
CA ARG A 171 2.58 -18.97 17.78
C ARG A 171 2.39 -19.37 19.23
N VAL A 172 1.25 -19.00 19.80
CA VAL A 172 0.86 -19.51 21.12
C VAL A 172 0.66 -21.02 21.06
N PRO A 173 0.82 -21.77 22.18
CA PRO A 173 0.72 -23.25 22.17
C PRO A 173 -0.55 -23.79 21.51
N ALA A 174 -1.68 -23.11 21.67
CA ALA A 174 -2.95 -23.50 21.08
C ALA A 174 -3.03 -23.32 19.54
N ALA A 175 -2.11 -22.55 18.97
CA ALA A 175 -2.10 -22.21 17.54
C ALA A 175 -0.99 -22.92 16.76
N VAL A 176 -0.14 -23.72 17.39
CA VAL A 176 1.01 -24.39 16.74
C VAL A 176 0.58 -25.27 15.57
N ALA A 177 -0.57 -25.93 15.67
CA ALA A 177 -1.09 -26.83 14.64
C ALA A 177 -1.95 -26.12 13.57
N LYS A 178 -2.25 -24.83 13.72
CA LYS A 178 -3.04 -24.06 12.74
C LYS A 178 -2.23 -23.82 11.47
N ARG A 179 -2.90 -23.77 10.33
CA ARG A 179 -2.29 -23.32 9.06
C ARG A 179 -2.17 -21.79 9.10
N ASP A 180 -1.30 -21.21 8.28
CA ASP A 180 -1.05 -19.75 8.28
C ASP A 180 -2.33 -18.94 8.01
N GLU A 181 -3.18 -19.43 7.10
CA GLU A 181 -4.45 -18.81 6.75
C GLU A 181 -5.54 -18.90 7.84
N GLU A 182 -5.33 -19.72 8.88
CA GLU A 182 -6.24 -19.88 10.01
C GLU A 182 -5.83 -19.03 11.23
N LEU A 183 -4.67 -18.36 11.12
CA LEU A 183 -4.16 -17.53 12.21
C LEU A 183 -4.93 -16.22 12.33
N ASN A 184 -5.11 -15.78 13.57
CA ASN A 184 -5.56 -14.44 13.91
C ASN A 184 -4.59 -13.81 14.92
N ALA A 185 -4.77 -12.54 15.26
CA ALA A 185 -3.86 -11.81 16.13
C ALA A 185 -3.67 -12.42 17.53
N LEU A 186 -4.64 -13.19 18.04
CA LEU A 186 -4.56 -13.85 19.35
C LEU A 186 -3.76 -15.16 19.30
N ASP A 187 -3.48 -15.66 18.12
CA ASP A 187 -2.69 -16.88 17.89
C ASP A 187 -1.18 -16.62 17.92
N LEU A 188 -0.78 -15.35 17.94
CA LEU A 188 0.59 -14.91 17.96
C LEU A 188 0.90 -14.18 19.28
N THR A 189 2.13 -14.29 19.71
CA THR A 189 2.68 -13.54 20.85
C THR A 189 4.08 -13.05 20.50
N ASP A 190 4.39 -11.82 20.88
CA ASP A 190 5.73 -11.28 20.70
C ASP A 190 6.64 -11.75 21.83
N VAL A 191 7.79 -12.31 21.46
CA VAL A 191 8.85 -12.71 22.38
C VAL A 191 10.12 -11.94 22.06
N VAL A 192 10.85 -11.52 23.09
CA VAL A 192 12.16 -10.89 22.92
C VAL A 192 13.19 -11.98 22.71
N GLU A 193 13.72 -12.10 21.50
CA GLU A 193 14.72 -13.08 21.11
C GLU A 193 16.11 -12.71 21.64
N SER A 194 16.47 -11.43 21.50
CA SER A 194 17.75 -10.88 21.95
C SER A 194 17.62 -9.38 22.25
N VAL A 195 18.68 -8.79 22.79
CA VAL A 195 18.78 -7.35 22.98
C VAL A 195 20.14 -6.86 22.45
N GLU A 196 20.15 -5.69 21.87
CA GLU A 196 21.35 -5.04 21.36
C GLU A 196 21.49 -3.63 21.92
N LEU A 197 22.73 -3.18 22.11
CA LEU A 197 23.00 -1.77 22.36
C LEU A 197 22.96 -1.03 21.03
N ALA A 198 22.14 0.00 20.91
CA ALA A 198 21.92 0.72 19.67
C ALA A 198 21.73 2.22 19.91
N TYR A 199 21.78 2.99 18.84
CA TYR A 199 21.33 4.38 18.82
C TYR A 199 20.00 4.48 18.08
N GLN A 200 18.98 5.07 18.70
CA GLN A 200 17.82 5.59 18.00
C GLN A 200 18.18 6.96 17.42
N VAL A 201 18.28 7.04 16.11
CA VAL A 201 18.59 8.27 15.39
C VAL A 201 17.34 8.84 14.78
N ARG A 202 17.00 10.08 15.14
CA ARG A 202 15.86 10.81 14.58
C ARG A 202 16.35 11.80 13.52
N THR A 203 16.02 11.53 12.26
CA THR A 203 16.35 12.42 11.14
C THR A 203 15.10 13.14 10.66
N ARG A 204 15.22 14.45 10.48
CA ARG A 204 14.18 15.31 9.91
C ARG A 204 14.84 16.17 8.85
N MET A 205 14.89 15.64 7.63
CA MET A 205 15.68 16.18 6.52
C MET A 205 14.76 16.68 5.40
N ARG A 206 15.34 17.44 4.46
CA ARG A 206 14.79 17.68 3.12
C ARG A 206 15.77 17.16 2.09
N LEU A 207 15.30 16.41 1.11
CA LEU A 207 16.07 15.92 -0.02
C LEU A 207 15.29 16.27 -1.30
N GLY A 208 15.92 17.02 -2.21
CA GLY A 208 15.24 17.48 -3.42
C GLY A 208 13.97 18.32 -3.15
N GLY A 209 13.95 19.09 -2.03
CA GLY A 209 12.77 19.87 -1.62
C GLY A 209 11.73 19.08 -0.81
N GLN A 210 11.80 17.75 -0.77
CA GLN A 210 10.82 16.89 -0.09
C GLN A 210 11.24 16.58 1.36
N PRO A 211 10.29 16.50 2.31
CA PRO A 211 10.58 16.08 3.67
C PRO A 211 10.93 14.59 3.71
N VAL A 212 12.02 14.24 4.38
CA VAL A 212 12.47 12.87 4.62
C VAL A 212 12.67 12.71 6.13
N TYR A 213 11.64 12.22 6.81
CA TYR A 213 11.61 12.06 8.27
C TYR A 213 11.66 10.59 8.62
N HIS A 214 12.76 10.18 9.26
CA HIS A 214 12.94 8.78 9.66
C HIS A 214 13.42 8.70 11.10
N ASP A 215 13.04 7.61 11.74
CA ASP A 215 13.74 7.08 12.90
C ASP A 215 14.49 5.82 12.45
N THR A 216 15.78 5.76 12.77
CA THR A 216 16.69 4.67 12.38
C THR A 216 17.34 4.10 13.63
N ILE A 217 17.34 2.79 13.76
CA ILE A 217 18.07 2.08 14.80
C ILE A 217 19.42 1.65 14.23
N VAL A 218 20.48 2.19 14.81
CA VAL A 218 21.86 1.93 14.40
C VAL A 218 22.59 1.19 15.50
N GLY A 219 23.16 0.02 15.21
CA GLY A 219 23.92 -0.78 16.17
C GLY A 219 25.09 0.02 16.76
N ALA A 220 25.16 0.09 18.08
CA ALA A 220 26.15 0.88 18.78
C ALA A 220 27.55 0.25 18.77
N LEU A 221 27.70 -0.98 18.31
CA LEU A 221 28.98 -1.70 18.24
C LEU A 221 29.59 -1.73 16.84
N ASP A 222 28.77 -1.73 15.78
CA ASP A 222 29.18 -2.01 14.41
C ASP A 222 28.64 -1.02 13.36
N ALA A 223 27.84 -0.05 13.79
CA ALA A 223 27.19 0.95 12.94
C ALA A 223 26.24 0.38 11.87
N ARG A 224 25.84 -0.90 11.94
CA ARG A 224 24.83 -1.45 11.02
C ARG A 224 23.44 -0.87 11.32
N ILE A 225 22.62 -0.75 10.29
CA ILE A 225 21.21 -0.43 10.48
C ILE A 225 20.50 -1.71 10.92
N ILE A 226 19.86 -1.65 12.10
CA ILE A 226 19.08 -2.75 12.66
C ILE A 226 17.63 -2.63 12.19
N ASP A 227 17.07 -1.41 12.25
CA ASP A 227 15.70 -1.13 11.85
C ASP A 227 15.55 0.32 11.37
N GLN A 228 14.53 0.60 10.58
CA GLN A 228 14.29 1.93 10.04
C GLN A 228 12.84 2.09 9.60
N TRP A 229 12.21 3.22 9.95
CA TRP A 229 10.84 3.54 9.51
C TRP A 229 10.64 5.03 9.26
N SER A 230 9.70 5.35 8.38
CA SER A 230 9.29 6.72 8.12
C SER A 230 8.45 7.28 9.27
N MET A 231 8.74 8.53 9.63
CA MET A 231 7.97 9.32 10.61
C MET A 231 7.13 10.41 9.95
N LEU A 232 7.05 10.42 8.62
CA LEU A 232 6.10 11.26 7.93
C LEU A 232 4.69 10.72 8.18
N GLN A 233 3.94 11.45 8.98
CA GLN A 233 2.51 11.28 9.06
C GLN A 233 1.92 11.98 7.86
N THR A 234 1.50 11.22 6.86
CA THR A 234 0.84 11.76 5.68
C THR A 234 -0.54 12.27 6.05
N VAL A 235 -0.87 13.42 5.54
CA VAL A 235 -2.22 13.95 5.65
C VAL A 235 -3.07 13.23 4.62
N ILE A 236 -4.09 12.51 5.07
CA ILE A 236 -5.07 11.91 4.18
C ILE A 236 -5.96 13.04 3.68
N GLY A 237 -5.91 13.30 2.38
CA GLY A 237 -6.83 14.18 1.68
C GLY A 237 -8.10 13.45 1.29
N SER A 238 -9.10 14.22 0.84
CA SER A 238 -10.34 13.72 0.27
C SER A 238 -10.44 14.13 -1.19
N GLY A 239 -10.64 13.18 -2.10
CA GLY A 239 -10.83 13.43 -3.52
C GLY A 239 -12.21 12.99 -3.99
N LYS A 240 -12.87 13.82 -4.82
CA LYS A 240 -14.09 13.43 -5.53
C LYS A 240 -13.70 12.88 -6.89
N SER A 241 -13.72 11.55 -7.01
CA SER A 241 -13.45 10.84 -8.26
C SER A 241 -14.68 10.86 -9.15
N GLN A 242 -14.46 10.91 -10.46
CA GLN A 242 -15.52 10.77 -11.45
C GLN A 242 -16.14 9.37 -11.46
N TYR A 243 -15.35 8.34 -11.15
CA TYR A 243 -15.72 6.93 -11.29
C TYR A 243 -15.94 6.20 -9.95
N ASN A 244 -15.35 6.73 -8.84
CA ASN A 244 -15.27 6.01 -7.57
C ASN A 244 -15.88 6.78 -6.38
N GLY A 245 -16.63 7.87 -6.65
CA GLY A 245 -17.20 8.69 -5.59
C GLY A 245 -16.13 9.44 -4.78
N VAL A 246 -16.31 9.53 -3.46
CA VAL A 246 -15.34 10.16 -2.57
C VAL A 246 -14.29 9.14 -2.15
N VAL A 247 -13.03 9.41 -2.42
CA VAL A 247 -11.90 8.53 -2.14
C VAL A 247 -10.85 9.20 -1.26
N PRO A 248 -10.18 8.44 -0.38
CA PRO A 248 -9.05 8.96 0.38
C PRO A 248 -7.82 9.09 -0.53
N LEU A 249 -7.07 10.18 -0.39
CA LEU A 249 -5.83 10.42 -1.14
C LEU A 249 -4.66 10.63 -0.19
N SER A 250 -3.56 9.95 -0.43
CA SER A 250 -2.29 10.25 0.24
C SER A 250 -1.69 11.51 -0.39
N THR A 251 -1.41 12.50 0.42
CA THR A 251 -0.93 13.81 -0.01
C THR A 251 0.23 14.29 0.87
N THR A 252 0.94 15.29 0.43
CA THR A 252 2.02 15.93 1.21
C THR A 252 1.65 17.39 1.50
N ALA A 253 1.71 17.78 2.78
CA ALA A 253 1.58 19.20 3.15
C ALA A 253 2.88 19.96 2.85
N ASP A 254 2.75 21.14 2.25
CA ASP A 254 3.85 22.07 1.96
C ASP A 254 3.48 23.48 2.42
N GLY A 255 3.83 23.81 3.64
CA GLY A 255 3.44 25.05 4.27
C GLY A 255 1.93 25.18 4.44
N LYS A 256 1.31 26.07 3.66
CA LYS A 256 -0.15 26.31 3.67
C LYS A 256 -0.88 25.61 2.52
N THR A 257 -0.18 24.83 1.72
CA THR A 257 -0.73 24.10 0.57
C THR A 257 -0.53 22.60 0.71
N PHE A 258 -1.24 21.85 -0.11
CA PHE A 258 -1.13 20.40 -0.23
C PHE A 258 -0.71 20.06 -1.66
N LYS A 259 0.04 18.97 -1.81
CA LYS A 259 0.51 18.42 -3.09
C LYS A 259 -0.02 17.02 -3.30
N LEU A 260 -0.39 16.66 -4.53
CA LEU A 260 -0.67 15.28 -4.90
C LEU A 260 0.65 14.51 -5.10
N VAL A 261 1.37 14.35 -4.00
CA VAL A 261 2.54 13.48 -3.85
C VAL A 261 2.27 12.54 -2.69
N ASP A 262 2.34 11.26 -2.96
CA ASP A 262 2.24 10.20 -1.98
C ASP A 262 3.64 9.74 -1.55
N PRO A 263 4.13 10.15 -0.38
CA PRO A 263 5.48 9.79 0.07
C PRO A 263 5.52 8.41 0.74
N LEU A 264 4.38 7.72 0.90
CA LEU A 264 4.31 6.38 1.48
C LEU A 264 4.54 5.28 0.44
N ARG A 265 4.31 5.60 -0.84
CA ARG A 265 4.41 4.65 -1.94
C ARG A 265 5.53 5.06 -2.88
N GLY A 266 6.47 4.12 -3.05
CA GLY A 266 7.66 4.33 -3.87
C GLY A 266 8.75 5.20 -3.23
N ILE A 267 9.96 5.06 -3.75
CA ILE A 267 11.17 5.82 -3.35
C ILE A 267 11.94 6.24 -4.60
N ASN A 268 12.88 7.17 -4.44
CA ASN A 268 13.83 7.56 -5.49
C ASN A 268 13.20 8.08 -6.81
N GLY A 269 11.94 8.51 -6.79
CA GLY A 269 11.30 9.09 -7.95
C GLY A 269 11.54 10.60 -8.07
N GLN A 270 11.20 11.13 -9.24
CA GLN A 270 11.38 12.55 -9.59
C GLN A 270 10.74 13.51 -8.59
N PHE A 271 9.61 13.13 -7.99
CA PHE A 271 8.81 13.98 -7.10
C PHE A 271 8.90 13.57 -5.61
N GLY A 272 9.79 12.62 -5.26
CA GLY A 272 10.01 12.17 -3.87
C GLY A 272 9.00 11.15 -3.35
N GLY A 273 8.09 10.69 -4.20
CA GLY A 273 7.04 9.71 -3.95
C GLY A 273 6.24 9.49 -5.22
N MET A 274 5.20 8.69 -5.19
CA MET A 274 4.27 8.62 -6.31
C MET A 274 3.50 9.94 -6.42
N ALA A 275 3.32 10.45 -7.63
CA ALA A 275 2.78 11.79 -7.83
C ALA A 275 1.78 11.86 -8.99
N VAL A 276 0.94 12.90 -8.96
CA VAL A 276 0.16 13.29 -10.12
C VAL A 276 0.53 14.73 -10.50
N THR A 277 0.86 14.90 -11.79
CA THR A 277 1.28 16.17 -12.37
C THR A 277 0.27 16.67 -13.38
N ASN A 278 0.31 17.96 -13.66
CA ASN A 278 -0.56 18.63 -14.63
C ASN A 278 0.21 18.94 -15.90
N ALA A 279 -0.07 18.22 -16.98
CA ALA A 279 0.49 18.52 -18.30
C ALA A 279 -0.09 19.79 -18.92
N ASP A 280 -1.20 20.32 -18.37
CA ASP A 280 -1.86 21.55 -18.82
C ASP A 280 -2.04 21.63 -20.35
N HIS A 281 -2.52 20.53 -20.93
CA HIS A 281 -2.69 20.32 -22.37
C HIS A 281 -1.38 20.31 -23.20
N GLY A 282 -0.23 20.23 -22.51
CA GLY A 282 1.07 19.95 -23.14
C GLY A 282 1.32 18.45 -23.30
N SER A 283 2.54 18.12 -23.77
CA SER A 283 3.04 16.74 -23.93
C SER A 283 4.02 16.31 -22.83
N GLU A 284 4.40 17.24 -21.94
CA GLU A 284 5.33 17.03 -20.86
C GLU A 284 4.62 16.79 -19.53
N ALA A 285 5.34 16.26 -18.54
CA ALA A 285 4.78 15.95 -17.24
C ALA A 285 4.14 17.15 -16.53
N GLY A 286 4.71 18.34 -16.68
CA GLY A 286 4.29 19.54 -15.96
C GLY A 286 4.58 19.49 -14.47
N GLU A 287 3.94 20.39 -13.72
CA GLU A 287 4.12 20.52 -12.28
C GLU A 287 3.16 19.62 -11.50
N VAL A 288 3.55 19.24 -10.29
CA VAL A 288 2.67 18.50 -9.37
C VAL A 288 1.44 19.33 -9.03
N PHE A 289 0.27 18.71 -9.03
CA PHE A 289 -0.96 19.38 -8.58
C PHE A 289 -0.82 19.89 -7.14
N THR A 290 -1.20 21.14 -6.94
CA THR A 290 -1.21 21.81 -5.63
C THR A 290 -2.57 22.39 -5.33
N ASN A 291 -2.97 22.40 -4.05
CA ASN A 291 -4.22 23.03 -3.61
C ASN A 291 -4.03 23.68 -2.23
N SER A 292 -4.82 24.71 -1.93
CA SER A 292 -4.84 25.37 -0.61
C SER A 292 -5.62 24.58 0.44
N SER A 293 -6.51 23.68 0.02
CA SER A 293 -7.19 22.72 0.89
C SER A 293 -6.77 21.30 0.55
N ASN A 294 -6.98 20.34 1.45
CA ASN A 294 -6.75 18.93 1.17
C ASN A 294 -8.02 18.22 0.68
N GLU A 295 -8.87 18.96 0.01
CA GLU A 295 -10.06 18.48 -0.70
C GLU A 295 -9.88 18.71 -2.18
N TRP A 296 -10.04 17.65 -3.00
CA TRP A 296 -9.64 17.61 -4.39
C TRP A 296 -10.80 17.20 -5.29
N GLY A 297 -10.92 17.87 -6.44
CA GLY A 297 -11.88 17.49 -7.46
C GLY A 297 -13.34 17.85 -7.16
N ASP A 298 -14.17 17.82 -8.18
CA ASP A 298 -15.65 17.99 -8.08
C ASP A 298 -16.41 16.69 -8.43
N GLY A 299 -15.71 15.65 -8.91
CA GLY A 299 -16.29 14.36 -9.32
C GLY A 299 -16.94 14.38 -10.70
N LYS A 300 -16.67 15.37 -11.53
CA LYS A 300 -17.28 15.53 -12.85
C LYS A 300 -16.24 15.46 -13.96
N GLN A 301 -16.72 15.09 -15.14
CA GLN A 301 -15.92 15.16 -16.36
C GLN A 301 -15.34 16.55 -16.57
N TYR A 302 -14.08 16.62 -16.98
CA TYR A 302 -13.41 17.87 -17.35
C TYR A 302 -14.19 18.60 -18.45
N LYS A 303 -14.36 19.90 -18.26
CA LYS A 303 -15.02 20.77 -19.24
C LYS A 303 -13.99 21.33 -20.21
N PRO A 304 -14.06 21.02 -21.50
CA PRO A 304 -13.10 21.50 -22.49
C PRO A 304 -12.92 23.02 -22.42
N GLY A 305 -11.66 23.47 -22.34
CA GLY A 305 -11.31 24.89 -22.20
C GLY A 305 -11.46 25.47 -20.80
N GLY A 306 -11.81 24.65 -19.80
CA GLY A 306 -11.78 25.03 -18.38
C GLY A 306 -10.36 25.06 -17.81
N SER A 307 -10.23 25.49 -16.56
CA SER A 307 -8.97 25.41 -15.84
C SER A 307 -8.64 23.96 -15.50
N THR A 308 -7.39 23.56 -15.70
CA THR A 308 -6.89 22.24 -15.31
C THR A 308 -6.61 22.14 -13.81
N THR A 309 -6.53 23.28 -13.09
CA THR A 309 -6.18 23.36 -11.68
C THR A 309 -7.33 23.72 -10.74
N ASP A 310 -8.50 24.07 -11.27
CA ASP A 310 -9.71 24.26 -10.45
C ASP A 310 -10.29 22.90 -10.00
N ALA A 311 -11.36 22.90 -9.21
CA ALA A 311 -11.98 21.69 -8.71
C ALA A 311 -12.42 20.73 -9.84
N ASN A 312 -12.83 21.26 -11.02
CA ASN A 312 -13.22 20.43 -12.14
C ASN A 312 -11.99 19.74 -12.79
N GLY A 313 -10.92 20.51 -13.06
CA GLY A 313 -9.67 19.96 -13.59
C GLY A 313 -9.02 18.97 -12.62
N GLN A 314 -9.01 19.27 -11.32
CA GLN A 314 -8.46 18.36 -10.31
C GLN A 314 -9.12 16.98 -10.28
N THR A 315 -10.34 16.81 -10.81
CA THR A 315 -11.00 15.48 -10.85
C THR A 315 -10.19 14.45 -11.64
N ALA A 316 -9.57 14.83 -12.75
CA ALA A 316 -8.67 13.94 -13.50
C ALA A 316 -7.48 13.49 -12.64
N ALA A 317 -6.91 14.41 -11.85
CA ALA A 317 -5.82 14.10 -10.95
C ALA A 317 -6.25 13.19 -9.78
N VAL A 318 -7.49 13.34 -9.27
CA VAL A 318 -8.06 12.42 -8.26
C VAL A 318 -8.17 11.02 -8.80
N ASN A 319 -8.72 10.85 -10.02
CA ASN A 319 -8.83 9.54 -10.67
C ASN A 319 -7.45 8.88 -10.82
N ALA A 320 -6.47 9.64 -11.32
CA ALA A 320 -5.10 9.19 -11.52
C ALA A 320 -4.43 8.74 -10.20
N MET A 321 -4.51 9.58 -9.16
CA MET A 321 -3.90 9.25 -7.85
C MET A 321 -4.55 8.02 -7.22
N TRP A 322 -5.87 7.92 -7.28
CA TRP A 322 -6.60 6.77 -6.74
C TRP A 322 -6.21 5.47 -7.45
N GLY A 323 -6.15 5.49 -8.79
CA GLY A 323 -5.68 4.34 -9.57
C GLY A 323 -4.24 3.95 -9.27
N LEU A 324 -3.34 4.93 -9.16
CA LEU A 324 -1.93 4.72 -8.86
C LEU A 324 -1.72 4.11 -7.47
N MET A 325 -2.42 4.64 -6.45
CA MET A 325 -2.38 4.11 -5.08
C MET A 325 -2.84 2.66 -5.02
N ASN A 326 -3.97 2.34 -5.67
CA ASN A 326 -4.52 0.98 -5.68
C ASN A 326 -3.65 0.00 -6.46
N THR A 327 -3.04 0.44 -7.58
CA THR A 327 -2.05 -0.38 -8.29
C THR A 327 -0.88 -0.75 -7.40
N TYR A 328 -0.30 0.21 -6.71
CA TYR A 328 0.80 -0.04 -5.79
C TYR A 328 0.39 -0.97 -4.63
N ASP A 329 -0.74 -0.68 -3.98
CA ASP A 329 -1.20 -1.44 -2.82
C ASP A 329 -1.57 -2.88 -3.20
N MET A 330 -2.21 -3.09 -4.34
CA MET A 330 -2.51 -4.42 -4.86
C MET A 330 -1.22 -5.23 -5.12
N LEU A 331 -0.25 -4.65 -5.82
CA LEU A 331 1.03 -5.30 -6.10
C LEU A 331 1.77 -5.67 -4.80
N LYS A 332 1.84 -4.73 -3.86
CA LYS A 332 2.53 -4.92 -2.59
C LYS A 332 1.82 -5.94 -1.71
N ASN A 333 0.53 -5.74 -1.46
CA ASN A 333 -0.20 -6.51 -0.46
C ASN A 333 -0.57 -7.92 -0.95
N ALA A 334 -1.00 -8.05 -2.22
CA ALA A 334 -1.39 -9.33 -2.76
C ALA A 334 -0.20 -10.15 -3.29
N LEU A 335 0.81 -9.51 -3.89
CA LEU A 335 1.90 -10.19 -4.58
C LEU A 335 3.27 -10.04 -3.89
N GLY A 336 3.40 -9.18 -2.88
CA GLY A 336 4.69 -8.84 -2.26
C GLY A 336 5.64 -8.09 -3.22
N TRP A 337 5.10 -7.45 -4.26
CA TRP A 337 5.86 -6.76 -5.29
C TRP A 337 5.80 -5.26 -5.10
N HIS A 338 6.93 -4.58 -5.06
CA HIS A 338 7.03 -3.17 -4.74
C HIS A 338 7.16 -2.30 -5.99
N ALA A 339 6.19 -1.42 -6.23
CA ALA A 339 6.08 -0.55 -7.39
C ALA A 339 6.06 -1.35 -8.73
N LEU A 340 6.43 -0.72 -9.85
CA LEU A 340 6.37 -1.38 -11.16
C LEU A 340 7.56 -2.30 -11.41
N ASP A 341 8.72 -1.99 -10.83
CA ASP A 341 9.99 -2.67 -11.06
C ASP A 341 10.39 -3.69 -9.98
N GLY A 342 9.56 -3.86 -8.95
CA GLY A 342 9.90 -4.69 -7.79
C GLY A 342 10.95 -4.08 -6.85
N GLN A 343 11.49 -2.90 -7.18
CA GLN A 343 12.53 -2.20 -6.43
C GLN A 343 11.99 -0.98 -5.67
N ASN A 344 10.67 -0.83 -5.66
CA ASN A 344 9.99 0.28 -5.03
C ASN A 344 10.29 1.67 -5.65
N THR A 345 10.68 1.73 -6.93
CA THR A 345 10.91 3.01 -7.60
C THR A 345 9.59 3.72 -7.84
N SER A 346 9.49 4.99 -7.40
CA SER A 346 8.30 5.81 -7.60
C SER A 346 8.06 6.10 -9.08
N THR A 347 6.79 6.12 -9.47
CA THR A 347 6.32 6.60 -10.77
C THR A 347 5.34 7.75 -10.59
N TYR A 348 4.88 8.34 -11.68
CA TYR A 348 3.88 9.40 -11.66
C TYR A 348 2.93 9.30 -12.84
N ILE A 349 1.82 10.02 -12.75
CA ILE A 349 0.84 10.16 -13.83
C ILE A 349 0.70 11.64 -14.17
N ALA A 350 0.88 12.00 -15.44
CA ALA A 350 0.58 13.33 -15.94
C ALA A 350 -0.86 13.38 -16.46
N ALA A 351 -1.71 14.17 -15.82
CA ALA A 351 -3.09 14.41 -16.24
C ALA A 351 -3.17 15.59 -17.22
N HIS A 352 -4.26 15.66 -17.98
CA HIS A 352 -4.51 16.71 -18.98
C HIS A 352 -3.44 16.75 -20.09
N VAL A 353 -2.99 15.58 -20.57
CA VAL A 353 -2.06 15.54 -21.68
C VAL A 353 -2.77 15.89 -22.98
N ASN A 354 -2.18 16.78 -23.75
CA ASN A 354 -2.73 17.31 -25.01
C ASN A 354 -4.17 17.87 -24.85
N THR A 355 -4.71 18.44 -25.90
CA THR A 355 -6.10 18.97 -25.88
C THR A 355 -7.07 17.90 -26.37
N ALA A 356 -8.12 17.60 -25.60
CA ALA A 356 -9.19 16.67 -25.96
C ALA A 356 -8.66 15.30 -26.45
N TYR A 357 -7.62 14.80 -25.80
CA TYR A 357 -6.90 13.60 -26.23
C TYR A 357 -7.61 12.34 -25.80
N ASP A 358 -8.00 11.53 -26.79
CA ASP A 358 -8.75 10.28 -26.62
C ASP A 358 -7.81 9.07 -26.42
N ASN A 359 -6.76 9.24 -25.60
CA ASN A 359 -5.84 8.16 -25.27
C ASN A 359 -5.19 8.34 -23.89
N ALA A 360 -4.72 7.24 -23.34
CA ALA A 360 -3.76 7.16 -22.24
C ALA A 360 -2.57 6.33 -22.72
N TYR A 361 -1.39 6.52 -22.14
CA TYR A 361 -0.22 5.70 -22.49
C TYR A 361 0.83 5.70 -21.40
N TYR A 362 1.53 4.58 -21.27
CA TYR A 362 2.76 4.45 -20.51
C TYR A 362 3.96 4.84 -21.37
N SER A 363 4.94 5.49 -20.79
CA SER A 363 6.20 5.87 -21.46
C SER A 363 7.39 5.25 -20.76
N ASP A 364 8.17 4.45 -21.47
CA ASP A 364 9.42 3.85 -21.00
C ASP A 364 10.50 4.90 -20.70
N THR A 365 10.45 6.05 -21.37
CA THR A 365 11.45 7.11 -21.23
C THR A 365 11.43 7.73 -19.84
N CYS A 366 10.24 8.07 -19.33
CA CYS A 366 10.06 8.60 -17.98
C CYS A 366 9.66 7.52 -16.96
N LYS A 367 9.32 6.32 -17.41
CA LYS A 367 8.70 5.27 -16.59
C LYS A 367 7.43 5.79 -15.89
N CYS A 368 6.59 6.47 -16.64
CA CYS A 368 5.41 7.18 -16.16
C CYS A 368 4.24 7.03 -17.12
N MET A 369 3.05 7.47 -16.71
CA MET A 369 1.83 7.42 -17.50
C MET A 369 1.36 8.84 -17.84
N PHE A 370 0.67 8.96 -18.97
CA PHE A 370 -0.02 10.16 -19.42
C PHE A 370 -1.49 9.85 -19.66
N ILE A 371 -2.40 10.70 -19.20
CA ILE A 371 -3.84 10.56 -19.42
C ILE A 371 -4.43 11.80 -20.05
N GLY A 372 -5.26 11.58 -21.10
CA GLY A 372 -6.04 12.61 -21.77
C GLY A 372 -7.41 12.81 -21.12
N ASP A 373 -8.02 13.95 -21.43
CA ASP A 373 -9.36 14.31 -20.95
C ASP A 373 -10.49 13.69 -21.76
N GLY A 374 -10.16 13.17 -22.94
CA GLY A 374 -11.10 12.63 -23.89
C GLY A 374 -11.92 13.69 -24.65
N SER A 375 -12.34 13.33 -25.86
CA SER A 375 -13.35 14.03 -26.65
C SER A 375 -14.49 13.07 -27.01
N SER A 376 -14.16 11.93 -27.57
CA SER A 376 -15.08 10.79 -27.80
C SER A 376 -15.27 9.97 -26.53
N PHE A 377 -14.25 9.93 -25.67
CA PHE A 377 -14.28 9.31 -24.36
C PHE A 377 -14.51 10.35 -23.25
N ASN A 378 -14.77 9.88 -22.04
CA ASN A 378 -14.57 10.60 -20.80
C ASN A 378 -13.08 10.64 -20.45
N SER A 379 -12.68 11.30 -19.33
CA SER A 379 -11.31 11.29 -18.86
C SER A 379 -10.77 9.86 -18.70
N LEU A 380 -9.56 9.60 -19.21
CA LEU A 380 -9.00 8.25 -19.29
C LEU A 380 -8.30 7.80 -17.98
N GLY A 381 -8.79 8.29 -16.85
CA GLY A 381 -8.28 7.94 -15.51
C GLY A 381 -9.11 6.89 -14.75
N ALA A 382 -9.91 6.05 -15.43
CA ALA A 382 -10.62 4.94 -14.78
C ALA A 382 -9.63 3.90 -14.22
N LEU A 383 -10.06 3.12 -13.22
CA LEU A 383 -9.18 2.17 -12.51
C LEU A 383 -8.55 1.14 -13.42
N ASP A 384 -9.35 0.54 -14.31
CA ASP A 384 -8.92 -0.43 -15.30
C ASP A 384 -7.89 0.16 -16.28
N VAL A 385 -8.09 1.41 -16.71
CA VAL A 385 -7.16 2.12 -17.61
C VAL A 385 -5.84 2.44 -16.89
N VAL A 386 -5.90 2.98 -15.65
CA VAL A 386 -4.68 3.27 -14.90
C VAL A 386 -3.92 1.97 -14.60
N GLY A 387 -4.62 0.92 -14.18
CA GLY A 387 -4.02 -0.40 -13.95
C GLY A 387 -3.41 -1.00 -15.21
N HIS A 388 -4.05 -0.81 -16.39
CA HIS A 388 -3.56 -1.25 -17.70
C HIS A 388 -2.23 -0.54 -18.04
N GLU A 389 -2.19 0.77 -17.99
CA GLU A 389 -0.98 1.52 -18.34
C GLU A 389 0.18 1.22 -17.37
N MET A 390 -0.11 1.09 -16.07
CA MET A 390 0.90 0.64 -15.10
C MET A 390 1.35 -0.82 -15.36
N GLY A 391 0.49 -1.66 -15.94
CA GLY A 391 0.81 -3.00 -16.42
C GLY A 391 1.90 -3.02 -17.49
N HIS A 392 1.88 -2.06 -18.42
CA HIS A 392 2.99 -1.87 -19.37
C HIS A 392 4.31 -1.57 -18.65
N GLY A 393 4.26 -0.78 -17.59
CA GLY A 393 5.44 -0.49 -16.77
C GLY A 393 6.03 -1.73 -16.09
N ILE A 394 5.18 -2.63 -15.58
CA ILE A 394 5.61 -3.92 -15.04
C ILE A 394 6.25 -4.78 -16.13
N THR A 395 5.61 -4.85 -17.30
CA THR A 395 6.12 -5.60 -18.46
C THR A 395 7.47 -5.06 -18.91
N ALA A 396 7.62 -3.75 -19.05
CA ALA A 396 8.87 -3.10 -19.44
C ALA A 396 10.01 -3.36 -18.45
N ALA A 397 9.70 -3.38 -17.14
CA ALA A 397 10.68 -3.63 -16.09
C ALA A 397 11.07 -5.11 -15.93
N THR A 398 10.33 -6.05 -16.54
CA THR A 398 10.49 -7.49 -16.32
C THR A 398 10.71 -8.26 -17.62
N SER A 399 9.66 -8.81 -18.21
CA SER A 399 9.74 -9.62 -19.44
C SER A 399 10.11 -8.83 -20.68
N ASN A 400 9.82 -7.55 -20.68
CA ASN A 400 10.03 -6.62 -21.81
C ASN A 400 9.52 -7.17 -23.15
N LEU A 401 8.29 -7.72 -23.15
CA LEU A 401 7.64 -8.30 -24.32
C LEU A 401 7.63 -7.32 -25.49
N LEU A 402 8.18 -7.72 -26.62
CA LEU A 402 8.22 -6.90 -27.83
C LEU A 402 6.81 -6.55 -28.30
N TYR A 403 6.57 -5.28 -28.60
CA TYR A 403 5.23 -4.74 -28.87
C TYR A 403 4.79 -4.99 -30.32
N PHE A 404 4.86 -6.25 -30.78
CA PHE A 404 4.33 -6.68 -32.07
C PHE A 404 4.00 -8.18 -32.07
N GLY A 405 3.09 -8.60 -32.96
CA GLY A 405 2.70 -10.00 -33.13
C GLY A 405 2.14 -10.63 -31.87
N GLU A 406 2.48 -11.89 -31.60
CA GLU A 406 1.99 -12.60 -30.42
C GLU A 406 2.56 -12.06 -29.10
N SER A 407 3.83 -11.65 -29.08
CA SER A 407 4.44 -11.04 -27.89
C SER A 407 3.78 -9.70 -27.55
N GLY A 408 3.43 -8.91 -28.58
CA GLY A 408 2.69 -7.66 -28.40
C GLY A 408 1.28 -7.89 -27.86
N GLY A 409 0.59 -8.91 -28.36
CA GLY A 409 -0.71 -9.31 -27.81
C GLY A 409 -0.64 -9.78 -26.35
N LEU A 410 0.43 -10.48 -25.97
CA LEU A 410 0.67 -10.85 -24.57
C LEU A 410 1.04 -9.65 -23.69
N ASN A 411 1.74 -8.64 -24.23
CA ASN A 411 2.03 -7.38 -23.55
C ASN A 411 0.73 -6.64 -23.22
N GLU A 412 -0.14 -6.45 -24.22
CA GLU A 412 -1.47 -5.86 -24.03
C GLU A 412 -2.32 -6.65 -23.05
N SER A 413 -2.37 -7.97 -23.19
CA SER A 413 -3.14 -8.80 -22.29
C SER A 413 -2.60 -8.77 -20.85
N SER A 414 -1.29 -8.63 -20.63
CA SER A 414 -0.71 -8.44 -19.29
C SER A 414 -1.24 -7.16 -18.66
N SER A 415 -1.39 -6.11 -19.45
CA SER A 415 -1.91 -4.82 -19.03
C SER A 415 -3.42 -4.88 -18.76
N ASP A 416 -4.21 -5.52 -19.64
CA ASP A 416 -5.64 -5.73 -19.42
C ASP A 416 -5.90 -6.55 -18.14
N ILE A 417 -5.14 -7.60 -17.92
CA ILE A 417 -5.21 -8.41 -16.69
C ILE A 417 -4.89 -7.54 -15.47
N ALA A 418 -3.84 -6.72 -15.52
CA ALA A 418 -3.49 -5.84 -14.42
C ALA A 418 -4.60 -4.82 -14.14
N GLY A 419 -5.21 -4.23 -15.17
CA GLY A 419 -6.33 -3.30 -15.06
C GLY A 419 -7.50 -3.89 -14.29
N GLU A 420 -7.97 -5.07 -14.71
CA GLU A 420 -9.06 -5.79 -14.06
C GLU A 420 -8.75 -6.16 -12.60
N MET A 421 -7.51 -6.56 -12.30
CA MET A 421 -7.10 -6.93 -10.95
C MET A 421 -6.99 -5.70 -10.03
N VAL A 422 -6.53 -4.56 -10.55
CA VAL A 422 -6.52 -3.28 -9.81
C VAL A 422 -7.95 -2.81 -9.51
N GLU A 423 -8.84 -2.92 -10.49
CA GLU A 423 -10.25 -2.58 -10.31
C GLU A 423 -10.91 -3.45 -9.25
N ALA A 424 -10.73 -4.78 -9.32
CA ALA A 424 -11.25 -5.71 -8.31
C ALA A 424 -10.70 -5.38 -6.92
N TYR A 425 -9.40 -5.10 -6.80
CA TYR A 425 -8.76 -4.75 -5.53
C TYR A 425 -9.31 -3.46 -4.93
N ALA A 426 -9.40 -2.40 -5.74
CA ALA A 426 -9.91 -1.10 -5.31
C ALA A 426 -11.38 -1.17 -4.86
N ARG A 427 -12.23 -1.85 -5.62
CA ARG A 427 -13.66 -2.01 -5.33
C ARG A 427 -13.93 -3.02 -4.22
N GLY A 428 -13.01 -3.94 -3.98
CA GLY A 428 -13.03 -4.87 -2.84
C GLY A 428 -12.59 -4.25 -1.50
N GLY A 429 -12.30 -2.94 -1.45
CA GLY A 429 -11.98 -2.19 -0.24
C GLY A 429 -10.52 -1.77 -0.12
N SER A 430 -9.71 -1.89 -1.16
CA SER A 430 -8.30 -1.43 -1.23
C SER A 430 -7.41 -1.99 -0.12
N ALA A 431 -7.69 -3.18 0.36
CA ALA A 431 -7.00 -3.79 1.49
C ALA A 431 -6.95 -5.32 1.38
N GLY A 432 -6.05 -5.94 2.15
CA GLY A 432 -5.91 -7.38 2.22
C GLY A 432 -4.81 -7.93 1.32
N SER A 433 -4.48 -9.20 1.54
CA SER A 433 -3.36 -9.92 0.90
C SER A 433 -3.78 -10.76 -0.30
N GLN A 434 -5.00 -10.56 -0.81
CA GLN A 434 -5.56 -11.30 -1.94
C GLN A 434 -6.29 -10.34 -2.86
N VAL A 435 -6.30 -10.64 -4.16
CA VAL A 435 -7.19 -9.97 -5.11
C VAL A 435 -8.60 -10.54 -4.93
N PRO A 436 -9.63 -9.70 -4.67
CA PRO A 436 -10.99 -10.19 -4.50
C PRO A 436 -11.51 -10.92 -5.74
N GLY A 437 -12.40 -11.90 -5.53
CA GLY A 437 -13.07 -12.62 -6.61
C GLY A 437 -14.17 -11.83 -7.31
N GLU A 438 -14.54 -10.68 -6.72
CA GLU A 438 -15.60 -9.78 -7.15
C GLU A 438 -15.07 -8.34 -7.17
N GLY A 439 -15.79 -7.42 -7.80
CA GLY A 439 -15.45 -6.00 -7.82
C GLY A 439 -15.07 -5.46 -9.20
N ASN A 440 -14.71 -6.33 -10.15
CA ASN A 440 -14.54 -6.00 -11.56
C ASN A 440 -15.66 -6.59 -12.43
N ASP A 441 -15.81 -6.13 -13.64
CA ASP A 441 -16.83 -6.61 -14.58
C ASP A 441 -16.25 -7.35 -15.82
N TRP A 442 -14.93 -7.57 -15.82
CA TRP A 442 -14.20 -8.30 -16.87
C TRP A 442 -14.30 -7.66 -18.26
N VAL A 443 -14.39 -6.33 -18.29
CA VAL A 443 -14.41 -5.55 -19.52
C VAL A 443 -13.59 -4.27 -19.38
N LEU A 444 -12.75 -3.96 -20.35
CA LEU A 444 -11.87 -2.80 -20.36
C LEU A 444 -12.54 -1.57 -20.96
N GLY A 445 -12.32 -0.41 -20.36
CA GLY A 445 -12.69 0.90 -20.90
C GLY A 445 -14.18 1.22 -20.87
N LYS A 446 -14.99 0.50 -20.11
CA LYS A 446 -16.43 0.75 -20.01
C LYS A 446 -16.77 2.09 -19.37
N GLU A 447 -16.08 2.46 -18.30
CA GLU A 447 -16.33 3.70 -17.56
C GLU A 447 -15.93 4.94 -18.35
N ILE A 448 -14.85 4.85 -19.11
CA ILE A 448 -14.41 5.96 -19.97
C ILE A 448 -15.30 6.13 -21.21
N SER A 449 -16.05 5.11 -21.60
CA SER A 449 -16.96 5.17 -22.74
C SER A 449 -18.22 5.98 -22.43
N LYS A 450 -18.52 6.99 -23.22
CA LYS A 450 -19.71 7.86 -23.04
C LYS A 450 -21.06 7.14 -23.15
N ASN A 451 -21.08 5.99 -23.81
CA ASN A 451 -22.26 5.15 -23.97
C ASN A 451 -22.17 3.85 -23.14
N SER A 452 -21.18 3.73 -22.26
CA SER A 452 -20.91 2.55 -21.43
C SER A 452 -20.68 1.25 -22.22
N THR A 453 -20.30 1.36 -23.51
CA THR A 453 -19.87 0.20 -24.31
C THR A 453 -18.39 -0.06 -24.02
N PRO A 454 -18.02 -1.25 -23.54
CA PRO A 454 -16.61 -1.57 -23.31
C PRO A 454 -15.78 -1.50 -24.60
N LEU A 455 -14.50 -1.23 -24.46
CA LEU A 455 -13.52 -1.34 -25.54
C LEU A 455 -13.19 -2.81 -25.80
N ARG A 456 -13.06 -3.62 -24.75
CA ARG A 456 -12.73 -5.05 -24.85
C ARG A 456 -13.53 -5.87 -23.83
N TRP A 457 -13.84 -7.12 -24.17
CA TRP A 457 -14.47 -8.12 -23.30
C TRP A 457 -13.52 -9.27 -23.06
N MET A 458 -13.07 -9.51 -21.82
CA MET A 458 -12.14 -10.59 -21.53
C MET A 458 -12.78 -11.97 -21.75
N PHE A 459 -14.05 -12.15 -21.41
CA PHE A 459 -14.75 -13.43 -21.55
C PHE A 459 -15.14 -13.78 -22.98
N LYS A 460 -15.31 -12.80 -23.85
CA LYS A 460 -15.75 -12.96 -25.25
C LYS A 460 -15.15 -11.86 -26.12
N PRO A 461 -13.85 -11.91 -26.43
CA PRO A 461 -13.17 -10.85 -27.18
C PRO A 461 -13.84 -10.47 -28.49
N GLY A 462 -14.35 -11.45 -29.24
CA GLY A 462 -15.01 -11.21 -30.52
C GLY A 462 -16.23 -10.30 -30.51
N LYS A 463 -16.70 -9.84 -29.33
CA LYS A 463 -17.75 -8.83 -29.18
C LYS A 463 -17.32 -7.45 -29.66
N ASP A 464 -16.02 -7.17 -29.69
CA ASP A 464 -15.44 -5.94 -30.26
C ASP A 464 -15.44 -5.93 -31.80
N GLY A 465 -15.75 -7.05 -32.43
CA GLY A 465 -15.80 -7.21 -33.88
C GLY A 465 -14.45 -7.46 -34.56
N SER A 466 -13.35 -7.45 -33.84
CA SER A 466 -11.97 -7.52 -34.39
C SER A 466 -11.11 -8.57 -33.71
N SER A 467 -11.23 -8.75 -32.39
CA SER A 467 -10.46 -9.71 -31.63
C SER A 467 -10.95 -11.14 -31.84
N PRO A 468 -10.06 -12.12 -32.05
CA PRO A 468 -10.47 -13.53 -32.09
C PRO A 468 -10.70 -14.08 -30.69
N ASP A 469 -11.66 -15.01 -30.55
CA ASP A 469 -11.96 -15.71 -29.30
C ASP A 469 -10.96 -16.82 -28.95
N GLY A 470 -10.02 -17.11 -29.83
CA GLY A 470 -9.00 -18.14 -29.65
C GLY A 470 -7.84 -17.94 -30.60
N TRP A 471 -6.75 -18.64 -30.32
CA TRP A 471 -5.54 -18.54 -31.12
C TRP A 471 -5.75 -18.94 -32.57
N THR A 472 -5.23 -18.11 -33.48
CA THR A 472 -5.19 -18.34 -34.93
C THR A 472 -3.85 -17.89 -35.48
N THR A 473 -3.49 -18.35 -36.68
CA THR A 473 -2.26 -17.91 -37.38
C THR A 473 -2.30 -16.42 -37.75
N ALA A 474 -3.48 -15.81 -37.79
CA ALA A 474 -3.65 -14.38 -38.07
C ALA A 474 -3.13 -13.48 -36.94
N LEU A 475 -3.03 -13.96 -35.70
CA LEU A 475 -2.58 -13.16 -34.54
C LEU A 475 -1.26 -12.41 -34.78
N LYS A 476 -0.35 -13.01 -35.56
CA LYS A 476 0.96 -12.40 -35.86
C LYS A 476 0.86 -11.11 -36.70
N ARG A 477 -0.30 -10.84 -37.30
CA ARG A 477 -0.54 -9.71 -38.23
C ARG A 477 -1.62 -8.76 -37.73
N LEU A 478 -2.31 -9.12 -36.63
CA LEU A 478 -3.29 -8.26 -36.00
C LEU A 478 -2.59 -7.15 -35.20
N ASP A 479 -3.28 -6.03 -35.07
CA ASP A 479 -2.93 -5.03 -34.06
C ASP A 479 -2.86 -5.70 -32.68
N VAL A 480 -1.93 -5.26 -31.85
CA VAL A 480 -1.65 -5.88 -30.55
C VAL A 480 -2.86 -5.84 -29.61
N HIS A 481 -3.70 -4.80 -29.69
CA HIS A 481 -4.92 -4.65 -28.91
C HIS A 481 -5.99 -5.69 -29.27
N TYR A 482 -5.97 -6.23 -30.48
CA TYR A 482 -6.86 -7.32 -30.90
C TYR A 482 -6.22 -8.69 -30.72
N SER A 483 -4.91 -8.80 -30.94
CA SER A 483 -4.20 -10.06 -30.72
C SER A 483 -4.06 -10.43 -29.23
N SER A 484 -4.36 -9.52 -28.30
CA SER A 484 -4.49 -9.75 -26.85
C SER A 484 -5.72 -10.60 -26.48
N GLY A 485 -6.78 -10.52 -27.28
CA GLY A 485 -8.08 -11.11 -26.96
C GLY A 485 -8.07 -12.56 -26.53
N PRO A 486 -7.43 -13.51 -27.26
CA PRO A 486 -7.38 -14.90 -26.80
C PRO A 486 -6.77 -15.07 -25.42
N ASN A 487 -5.70 -14.33 -25.08
CA ASN A 487 -5.08 -14.47 -23.75
C ASN A 487 -5.92 -13.82 -22.64
N ASN A 488 -6.62 -12.71 -22.92
CA ASN A 488 -7.62 -12.16 -22.02
C ASN A 488 -8.68 -13.22 -21.69
N ARG A 489 -9.16 -13.94 -22.71
CA ARG A 489 -10.13 -15.01 -22.54
C ARG A 489 -9.56 -16.20 -21.77
N MET A 490 -8.32 -16.57 -22.00
CA MET A 490 -7.63 -17.60 -21.22
C MET A 490 -7.62 -17.22 -19.73
N PHE A 491 -7.25 -15.97 -19.43
CA PHE A 491 -7.19 -15.51 -18.04
C PHE A 491 -8.58 -15.48 -17.39
N TYR A 492 -9.60 -15.02 -18.11
CA TYR A 492 -10.98 -15.10 -17.64
C TYR A 492 -11.39 -16.53 -17.29
N PHE A 493 -11.15 -17.48 -18.18
CA PHE A 493 -11.48 -18.88 -17.94
C PHE A 493 -10.68 -19.48 -16.78
N LEU A 494 -9.42 -19.11 -16.65
CA LEU A 494 -8.61 -19.53 -15.51
C LEU A 494 -9.17 -19.01 -14.19
N ALA A 495 -9.61 -17.75 -14.15
CA ALA A 495 -10.15 -17.13 -12.95
C ALA A 495 -11.58 -17.59 -12.64
N GLN A 496 -12.48 -17.55 -13.61
CA GLN A 496 -13.93 -17.69 -13.45
C GLN A 496 -14.48 -19.04 -13.93
N GLY A 497 -13.73 -19.76 -14.76
CA GLY A 497 -14.19 -20.96 -15.41
C GLY A 497 -14.96 -20.70 -16.70
N SER A 498 -15.41 -21.79 -17.34
CA SER A 498 -16.20 -21.75 -18.56
C SER A 498 -17.47 -22.57 -18.43
N LYS A 499 -18.45 -22.30 -19.31
CA LYS A 499 -19.74 -22.99 -19.31
C LYS A 499 -19.81 -24.04 -20.43
N PRO A 500 -20.52 -25.16 -20.21
CA PRO A 500 -20.71 -26.19 -21.21
C PRO A 500 -21.72 -25.81 -22.31
N GLU A 501 -22.64 -24.85 -22.03
CA GLU A 501 -23.71 -24.45 -22.96
C GLU A 501 -23.12 -23.70 -24.15
N LYS A 502 -23.36 -24.23 -25.38
CA LYS A 502 -22.76 -23.72 -26.61
C LYS A 502 -23.13 -22.27 -26.96
N ASP A 503 -24.31 -21.83 -26.55
CA ASP A 503 -24.83 -20.49 -26.81
C ASP A 503 -24.37 -19.46 -25.75
N SER A 504 -23.62 -19.89 -24.75
CA SER A 504 -23.06 -19.01 -23.71
C SER A 504 -21.85 -18.24 -24.23
N ASP A 505 -21.72 -16.95 -23.92
CA ASP A 505 -20.51 -16.17 -24.13
C ASP A 505 -19.30 -16.77 -23.41
N TYR A 506 -19.54 -17.53 -22.37
CA TYR A 506 -18.53 -18.20 -21.53
C TYR A 506 -18.21 -19.63 -22.01
N HIS A 507 -18.73 -20.05 -23.15
CA HIS A 507 -18.44 -21.38 -23.73
C HIS A 507 -17.18 -21.35 -24.59
N SER A 508 -16.39 -22.42 -24.51
CA SER A 508 -15.32 -22.69 -25.48
C SER A 508 -15.54 -23.99 -26.25
N LYS A 509 -15.57 -23.88 -27.58
CA LYS A 509 -15.66 -25.02 -28.48
C LYS A 509 -14.42 -25.94 -28.48
N TYR A 510 -13.32 -25.49 -27.90
CA TYR A 510 -12.07 -26.22 -27.86
C TYR A 510 -11.94 -27.14 -26.65
N LEU A 511 -12.80 -26.98 -25.62
CA LEU A 511 -12.87 -27.90 -24.50
C LEU A 511 -13.68 -29.15 -24.91
N ASN A 512 -13.00 -30.29 -24.97
CA ASN A 512 -13.56 -31.55 -25.45
C ASN A 512 -13.36 -32.72 -24.47
N LYS A 513 -12.81 -32.44 -23.28
CA LYS A 513 -12.64 -33.36 -22.18
C LYS A 513 -13.66 -33.12 -21.08
N LYS A 514 -13.62 -33.89 -20.02
CA LYS A 514 -14.59 -33.79 -18.92
C LYS A 514 -14.04 -32.94 -17.77
N PRO A 515 -14.89 -32.08 -17.18
CA PRO A 515 -16.23 -31.70 -17.67
C PRO A 515 -16.18 -30.86 -18.97
N ALA A 516 -17.29 -30.75 -19.70
CA ALA A 516 -17.36 -29.99 -20.97
C ALA A 516 -17.14 -28.46 -20.78
N GLY A 517 -17.35 -27.94 -19.57
CA GLY A 517 -16.84 -26.65 -19.12
C GLY A 517 -15.63 -26.88 -18.22
N MET A 518 -15.03 -25.83 -17.71
CA MET A 518 -13.95 -25.91 -16.74
C MET A 518 -14.24 -25.09 -15.49
N SER A 519 -13.71 -25.54 -14.35
CA SER A 519 -13.76 -24.79 -13.10
C SER A 519 -12.70 -23.70 -13.08
N GLY A 520 -13.08 -22.50 -12.60
CA GLY A 520 -12.11 -21.44 -12.31
C GLY A 520 -11.40 -21.66 -10.98
N ILE A 521 -10.22 -21.08 -10.83
CA ILE A 521 -9.42 -21.15 -9.61
C ILE A 521 -9.47 -19.88 -8.75
N GLY A 522 -10.26 -18.90 -9.16
CA GLY A 522 -10.36 -17.57 -8.57
C GLY A 522 -9.34 -16.57 -9.09
N ALA A 523 -9.69 -15.29 -9.05
CA ALA A 523 -8.86 -14.19 -9.58
C ALA A 523 -7.48 -14.12 -8.92
N ASP A 524 -7.40 -14.26 -7.60
CA ASP A 524 -6.13 -14.19 -6.86
C ASP A 524 -5.12 -15.26 -7.31
N LYS A 525 -5.53 -16.53 -7.36
CA LYS A 525 -4.65 -17.61 -7.79
C LYS A 525 -4.26 -17.48 -9.26
N ALA A 526 -5.23 -17.12 -10.11
CA ALA A 526 -4.98 -16.90 -11.53
C ALA A 526 -3.94 -15.79 -11.73
N TYR A 527 -4.07 -14.68 -10.99
CA TYR A 527 -3.14 -13.56 -11.09
C TYR A 527 -1.75 -13.89 -10.54
N ARG A 528 -1.65 -14.61 -9.43
CA ARG A 528 -0.35 -15.07 -8.89
C ARG A 528 0.42 -15.95 -9.88
N ILE A 529 -0.28 -16.86 -10.56
CA ILE A 529 0.33 -17.71 -11.60
C ILE A 529 0.77 -16.87 -12.79
N TRP A 530 -0.10 -15.99 -13.29
CA TRP A 530 0.21 -15.09 -14.40
C TRP A 530 1.40 -14.17 -14.06
N PHE A 531 1.34 -13.49 -12.93
CA PHE A 531 2.37 -12.57 -12.49
C PHE A 531 3.72 -13.26 -12.33
N LYS A 532 3.75 -14.44 -11.70
CA LYS A 532 4.97 -15.25 -11.59
C LYS A 532 5.53 -15.62 -12.97
N ALA A 533 4.70 -16.09 -13.89
CA ALA A 533 5.14 -16.43 -15.24
C ALA A 533 5.67 -15.20 -15.98
N ALA A 534 4.92 -14.10 -15.96
CA ALA A 534 5.25 -12.87 -16.67
C ALA A 534 6.55 -12.22 -16.14
N THR A 535 6.74 -12.20 -14.81
CA THR A 535 7.90 -11.51 -14.21
C THR A 535 9.15 -12.37 -14.09
N THR A 536 9.03 -13.72 -14.10
CA THR A 536 10.18 -14.59 -13.84
C THR A 536 10.52 -15.58 -14.98
N LYS A 537 9.61 -15.75 -15.95
CA LYS A 537 9.81 -16.77 -17.01
C LYS A 537 9.65 -16.25 -18.43
N PHE A 538 8.79 -15.25 -18.65
CA PHE A 538 8.60 -14.68 -19.99
C PHE A 538 9.88 -13.99 -20.47
N THR A 539 10.08 -14.02 -21.77
CA THR A 539 11.16 -13.31 -22.48
C THR A 539 10.53 -12.34 -23.47
N ALA A 540 11.29 -11.43 -24.01
CA ALA A 540 10.82 -10.44 -24.96
C ALA A 540 10.09 -11.02 -26.20
N VAL A 541 10.35 -12.27 -26.55
CA VAL A 541 9.77 -12.97 -27.70
C VAL A 541 8.80 -14.08 -27.32
N THR A 542 8.36 -14.15 -26.08
CA THR A 542 7.37 -15.15 -25.63
C THR A 542 6.11 -15.05 -26.49
N ASN A 543 5.69 -16.17 -27.06
CA ASN A 543 4.46 -16.32 -27.81
C ASN A 543 3.42 -17.12 -27.01
N TYR A 544 2.22 -17.34 -27.54
CA TYR A 544 1.14 -18.05 -26.84
C TYR A 544 1.49 -19.48 -26.42
N LYS A 545 2.23 -20.23 -27.28
CA LYS A 545 2.68 -21.58 -26.93
C LYS A 545 3.66 -21.55 -25.76
N ASP A 546 4.65 -20.69 -25.84
CA ASP A 546 5.67 -20.52 -24.80
C ASP A 546 5.05 -20.02 -23.48
N ALA A 547 4.09 -19.06 -23.57
CA ALA A 547 3.35 -18.58 -22.41
C ALA A 547 2.58 -19.71 -21.69
N ARG A 548 1.92 -20.62 -22.46
CA ARG A 548 1.25 -21.80 -21.90
C ARG A 548 2.21 -22.65 -21.07
N GLU A 549 3.36 -23.00 -21.64
CA GLU A 549 4.34 -23.86 -20.97
C GLU A 549 4.86 -23.21 -19.66
N LYS A 550 5.15 -21.92 -19.70
CA LYS A 550 5.62 -21.11 -18.58
C LYS A 550 4.55 -20.90 -17.50
N MET A 551 3.30 -20.76 -17.90
CA MET A 551 2.17 -20.66 -16.97
C MET A 551 1.92 -21.99 -16.24
N ILE A 552 1.98 -23.13 -16.94
CA ILE A 552 1.86 -24.45 -16.32
C ILE A 552 3.02 -24.65 -15.31
N ALA A 553 4.26 -24.37 -15.71
CA ALA A 553 5.40 -24.46 -14.82
C ALA A 553 5.26 -23.56 -13.57
N SER A 554 4.72 -22.34 -13.75
CA SER A 554 4.47 -21.42 -12.63
C SER A 554 3.38 -21.94 -11.69
N ALA A 555 2.32 -22.55 -12.22
CA ALA A 555 1.28 -23.18 -11.42
C ALA A 555 1.82 -24.38 -10.63
N GLU A 556 2.64 -25.21 -11.26
CA GLU A 556 3.28 -26.35 -10.60
C GLU A 556 4.26 -25.94 -9.50
N GLU A 557 5.01 -24.85 -9.70
CA GLU A 557 5.91 -24.31 -8.68
C GLU A 557 5.16 -23.72 -7.49
N LEU A 558 3.99 -23.12 -7.70
CA LEU A 558 3.22 -22.49 -6.64
C LEU A 558 2.33 -23.48 -5.88
N TYR A 559 1.77 -24.47 -6.58
CA TYR A 559 0.70 -25.33 -6.05
C TYR A 559 1.00 -26.82 -6.13
N GLY A 560 2.12 -27.20 -6.73
CA GLY A 560 2.55 -28.59 -6.90
C GLY A 560 2.24 -29.16 -8.28
N ALA A 561 3.03 -30.15 -8.68
CA ALA A 561 2.84 -30.86 -9.94
C ALA A 561 1.46 -31.55 -9.97
N ARG A 562 0.76 -31.40 -11.10
CA ARG A 562 -0.60 -31.94 -11.30
C ARG A 562 -1.65 -31.41 -10.32
N SER A 563 -1.40 -30.26 -9.67
CA SER A 563 -2.41 -29.57 -8.87
C SER A 563 -3.62 -29.20 -9.73
N LYS A 564 -4.75 -28.96 -9.07
CA LYS A 564 -5.94 -28.46 -9.78
C LYS A 564 -5.68 -27.13 -10.50
N GLU A 565 -4.77 -26.32 -9.97
CA GLU A 565 -4.34 -25.07 -10.58
C GLU A 565 -3.53 -25.30 -11.87
N ALA A 566 -2.62 -26.27 -11.90
CA ALA A 566 -1.86 -26.63 -13.11
C ALA A 566 -2.78 -27.26 -14.19
N VAL A 567 -3.75 -28.07 -13.78
CA VAL A 567 -4.79 -28.61 -14.66
C VAL A 567 -5.65 -27.48 -15.22
N ALA A 568 -6.11 -26.52 -14.39
CA ALA A 568 -6.90 -25.38 -14.82
C ALA A 568 -6.15 -24.49 -15.82
N VAL A 569 -4.85 -24.22 -15.61
CA VAL A 569 -4.01 -23.50 -16.59
C VAL A 569 -3.98 -24.24 -17.93
N THR A 570 -3.75 -25.57 -17.89
CA THR A 570 -3.71 -26.39 -19.11
C THR A 570 -5.02 -26.30 -19.89
N ARG A 571 -6.15 -26.41 -19.19
CA ARG A 571 -7.49 -26.31 -19.77
C ARG A 571 -7.83 -24.91 -20.27
N ALA A 572 -7.44 -23.85 -19.53
CA ALA A 572 -7.67 -22.48 -19.94
C ALA A 572 -6.96 -22.13 -21.25
N TYR A 573 -5.72 -22.59 -21.43
CA TYR A 573 -5.02 -22.45 -22.72
C TYR A 573 -5.64 -23.33 -23.83
N ALA A 574 -6.04 -24.56 -23.51
CA ALA A 574 -6.77 -25.39 -24.47
C ALA A 574 -8.07 -24.71 -24.91
N ALA A 575 -8.78 -24.05 -23.99
CA ALA A 575 -10.02 -23.33 -24.25
C ALA A 575 -9.87 -22.18 -25.28
N ILE A 576 -8.66 -21.71 -25.51
CA ILE A 576 -8.34 -20.69 -26.51
C ILE A 576 -7.53 -21.24 -27.70
N ASN A 577 -7.60 -22.55 -27.94
CA ASN A 577 -6.90 -23.23 -29.05
C ASN A 577 -5.36 -23.23 -28.93
N VAL A 578 -4.83 -23.26 -27.71
CA VAL A 578 -3.38 -23.38 -27.46
C VAL A 578 -3.09 -24.68 -26.68
N GLY A 579 -2.77 -25.73 -27.41
CA GLY A 579 -2.53 -27.06 -26.86
C GLY A 579 -3.79 -27.91 -26.73
N SER A 580 -3.63 -29.14 -26.24
CA SER A 580 -4.72 -30.11 -26.11
C SER A 580 -5.42 -29.96 -24.75
N ASP A 581 -6.74 -30.19 -24.75
CA ASP A 581 -7.55 -30.28 -23.52
C ASP A 581 -7.24 -31.58 -22.76
N ILE A 582 -7.45 -31.55 -21.46
CA ILE A 582 -7.30 -32.69 -20.55
C ILE A 582 -8.52 -32.81 -19.64
N ASP A 583 -8.70 -33.95 -18.98
CA ASP A 583 -9.73 -34.09 -17.94
C ASP A 583 -9.33 -33.32 -16.69
N GLU A 584 -10.34 -32.74 -16.02
CA GLU A 584 -10.18 -31.97 -14.78
C GLU A 584 -10.10 -32.88 -13.58
#